data_604883cf5a92718a3e2e5ab72f65ae29
#
_entry.id   604883cf5a92718a3e2e5ab72f65ae29
#
_cell.length_a   1.000
_cell.length_b   1.000
_cell.length_c   1.000
_cell.angle_alpha   90.00
_cell.angle_beta   90.00
_cell.angle_gamma   90.00
#
_symmetry.space_group_name_H-M   'P 1'
#
loop_
_entity.id
_entity.type
_entity.pdbx_description
1 polymer ?
#
loop_
_entity_poly.entity_id
_entity_poly.type
_entity_poly.pdbx_seq_one_letter_code
_entity_poly.pdbx_strand_id
1 'polypeptide(L)'
;NQKVIDRLLKLEFINVSNQETGTIVSLKENALQSAHWYQNNTIHLFLPSAVIAFLLTRRKTGITAQSLRAISRRVYRYLYDAPSEESSMQIKKSLELLSSSETLSVKDGRLWPPKRKNPGYSELKILSRLVEPILEELFVILSLASTRRFNELNLRDKTESILSYLRELRKASNLT
;
A
#
# COMPACT_ATOMS: atom_id res chain seq x y z
N ASN A 1 -18.21 -0.47 13.77
CA ASN A 1 -17.76 -1.52 12.82
C ASN A 1 -18.83 -2.59 12.56
N GLN A 2 -19.70 -2.96 13.55
CA GLN A 2 -20.74 -4.00 13.36
C GLN A 2 -21.68 -3.68 12.20
N LYS A 3 -22.16 -2.44 12.07
CA LYS A 3 -23.05 -2.02 10.97
C LYS A 3 -22.46 -2.26 9.56
N VAL A 4 -21.15 -2.15 9.43
CA VAL A 4 -20.47 -2.41 8.15
C VAL A 4 -20.47 -3.91 7.85
N ILE A 5 -20.18 -4.75 8.84
CA ILE A 5 -20.20 -6.20 8.74
C ILE A 5 -21.61 -6.68 8.37
N ASP A 6 -22.63 -6.19 9.07
CA ASP A 6 -24.04 -6.53 8.81
C ASP A 6 -24.46 -6.14 7.38
N ARG A 7 -24.01 -4.99 6.89
CA ARG A 7 -24.27 -4.56 5.51
C ARG A 7 -23.57 -5.43 4.48
N LEU A 8 -22.31 -5.80 4.72
CA LEU A 8 -21.55 -6.68 3.82
C LEU A 8 -22.13 -8.12 3.79
N LEU A 9 -22.62 -8.61 4.94
CA LEU A 9 -23.37 -9.87 5.01
C LEU A 9 -24.65 -9.82 4.20
N LYS A 10 -25.45 -8.74 4.38
CA LYS A 10 -26.71 -8.53 3.63
C LYS A 10 -26.50 -8.42 2.13
N LEU A 11 -25.37 -7.88 1.69
CA LEU A 11 -24.97 -7.78 0.29
C LEU A 11 -24.28 -9.05 -0.23
N GLU A 12 -24.18 -10.08 0.60
CA GLU A 12 -23.55 -11.37 0.28
C GLU A 12 -22.07 -11.26 -0.14
N PHE A 13 -21.35 -10.22 0.33
CA PHE A 13 -19.93 -10.05 0.05
C PHE A 13 -19.03 -10.91 0.93
N ILE A 14 -19.45 -11.17 2.16
CA ILE A 14 -18.64 -11.85 3.16
C ILE A 14 -19.37 -13.05 3.78
N ASN A 15 -18.58 -14.00 4.27
CA ASN A 15 -19.01 -15.03 5.24
C ASN A 15 -18.42 -14.67 6.60
N VAL A 16 -19.19 -14.94 7.64
CA VAL A 16 -18.73 -14.83 9.03
C VAL A 16 -18.87 -16.20 9.68
N SER A 17 -17.77 -16.73 10.18
CA SER A 17 -17.74 -17.99 10.93
C SER A 17 -17.15 -17.74 12.32
N ASN A 18 -17.83 -18.24 13.35
CA ASN A 18 -17.33 -18.19 14.72
C ASN A 18 -16.59 -19.51 15.00
N GLN A 19 -15.34 -19.38 15.39
CA GLN A 19 -14.49 -20.48 15.83
C GLN A 19 -14.12 -20.26 17.31
N GLU A 20 -13.62 -21.30 17.98
CA GLU A 20 -13.15 -21.19 19.37
C GLU A 20 -12.07 -20.10 19.57
N THR A 21 -11.30 -19.83 18.53
CA THR A 21 -10.23 -18.81 18.50
C THR A 21 -10.69 -17.40 18.15
N GLY A 22 -11.99 -17.23 17.78
CA GLY A 22 -12.56 -15.93 17.42
C GLY A 22 -13.43 -15.95 16.16
N THR A 23 -13.91 -14.79 15.77
CA THR A 23 -14.73 -14.61 14.57
C THR A 23 -13.85 -14.43 13.33
N ILE A 24 -14.02 -15.31 12.36
CA ILE A 24 -13.35 -15.22 11.05
C ILE A 24 -14.31 -14.61 10.05
N VAL A 25 -13.84 -13.57 9.36
CA VAL A 25 -14.54 -12.92 8.25
C VAL A 25 -13.79 -13.22 6.97
N SER A 26 -14.45 -13.82 5.99
CA SER A 26 -13.87 -14.13 4.67
C SER A 26 -14.72 -13.58 3.54
N LEU A 27 -14.10 -13.21 2.42
CA LEU A 27 -14.82 -12.85 1.21
C LEU A 27 -15.46 -14.10 0.60
N LYS A 28 -16.69 -13.95 0.08
CA LYS A 28 -17.30 -14.97 -0.76
C LYS A 28 -16.63 -15.03 -2.13
N GLU A 29 -16.54 -16.19 -2.73
CA GLU A 29 -15.87 -16.40 -4.01
C GLU A 29 -16.52 -15.60 -5.15
N ASN A 30 -17.85 -15.54 -5.17
CA ASN A 30 -18.61 -14.71 -6.12
C ASN A 30 -18.45 -13.19 -5.92
N ALA A 31 -18.00 -12.76 -4.75
CA ALA A 31 -17.76 -11.34 -4.44
C ALA A 31 -16.34 -10.86 -4.80
N LEU A 32 -15.41 -11.76 -5.12
CA LEU A 32 -14.01 -11.42 -5.40
C LEU A 32 -13.88 -10.40 -6.55
N GLN A 33 -14.58 -10.60 -7.65
CA GLN A 33 -14.51 -9.68 -8.79
C GLN A 33 -15.02 -8.28 -8.43
N SER A 34 -16.15 -8.20 -7.73
CA SER A 34 -16.70 -6.93 -7.25
C SER A 34 -15.78 -6.28 -6.22
N ALA A 35 -15.18 -7.06 -5.32
CA ALA A 35 -14.22 -6.55 -4.34
C ALA A 35 -12.98 -5.96 -5.03
N HIS A 36 -12.43 -6.62 -6.05
CA HIS A 36 -11.33 -6.08 -6.86
C HIS A 36 -11.73 -4.78 -7.59
N TRP A 37 -12.94 -4.72 -8.13
CA TRP A 37 -13.42 -3.51 -8.78
C TRP A 37 -13.50 -2.34 -7.78
N TYR A 38 -14.08 -2.56 -6.60
CA TYR A 38 -14.14 -1.54 -5.55
C TYR A 38 -12.75 -1.16 -5.05
N GLN A 39 -11.86 -2.13 -4.85
CA GLN A 39 -10.48 -1.87 -4.47
C GLN A 39 -9.80 -0.93 -5.47
N ASN A 40 -9.89 -1.23 -6.77
CA ASN A 40 -9.27 -0.42 -7.81
C ASN A 40 -9.85 0.99 -7.89
N ASN A 41 -11.17 1.15 -7.67
CA ASN A 41 -11.83 2.45 -7.71
C ASN A 41 -11.66 3.30 -6.44
N THR A 42 -11.31 2.69 -5.31
CA THR A 42 -11.17 3.41 -4.02
C THR A 42 -9.72 3.56 -3.57
N ILE A 43 -8.80 2.83 -4.18
CA ILE A 43 -7.39 2.81 -3.74
C ILE A 43 -6.77 4.22 -3.75
N HIS A 44 -7.15 5.08 -4.69
CA HIS A 44 -6.65 6.45 -4.79
C HIS A 44 -6.94 7.27 -3.54
N LEU A 45 -8.02 6.97 -2.80
CA LEU A 45 -8.37 7.67 -1.55
C LEU A 45 -7.39 7.34 -0.42
N PHE A 46 -6.84 6.13 -0.44
CA PHE A 46 -5.91 5.64 0.58
C PHE A 46 -4.44 5.77 0.16
N LEU A 47 -4.19 5.99 -1.13
CA LEU A 47 -2.86 5.98 -1.71
C LEU A 47 -1.86 6.92 -1.00
N PRO A 48 -2.20 8.17 -0.65
CA PRO A 48 -1.27 9.06 0.06
C PRO A 48 -0.86 8.50 1.43
N SER A 49 -1.84 8.00 2.20
CA SER A 49 -1.58 7.36 3.52
C SER A 49 -0.83 6.05 3.37
N ALA A 50 -1.14 5.25 2.35
CA ALA A 50 -0.48 3.98 2.07
C ALA A 50 0.99 4.17 1.68
N VAL A 51 1.32 5.18 0.87
CA VAL A 51 2.71 5.52 0.53
C VAL A 51 3.49 5.94 1.78
N ILE A 52 2.90 6.77 2.64
CA ILE A 52 3.53 7.17 3.91
C ILE A 52 3.77 5.94 4.80
N ALA A 53 2.75 5.09 4.95
CA ALA A 53 2.82 3.88 5.75
C ALA A 53 3.89 2.91 5.23
N PHE A 54 3.98 2.70 3.92
CA PHE A 54 4.99 1.88 3.29
C PHE A 54 6.41 2.39 3.58
N LEU A 55 6.64 3.69 3.41
CA LEU A 55 7.94 4.29 3.66
C LEU A 55 8.37 4.18 5.12
N LEU A 56 7.43 4.29 6.06
CA LEU A 56 7.71 4.18 7.49
C LEU A 56 7.96 2.74 7.94
N THR A 57 7.15 1.79 7.48
CA THR A 57 7.25 0.38 7.90
C THR A 57 8.50 -0.32 7.36
N ARG A 58 9.03 0.15 6.23
CA ARG A 58 10.24 -0.43 5.60
C ARG A 58 11.55 0.19 6.09
N ARG A 59 11.51 1.25 6.90
CA ARG A 59 12.72 1.90 7.41
C ARG A 59 13.13 1.37 8.78
N LYS A 60 14.44 1.20 8.94
CA LYS A 60 15.07 0.87 10.23
C LYS A 60 15.42 2.13 11.05
N THR A 61 15.39 3.30 10.43
CA THR A 61 15.73 4.59 11.05
C THR A 61 14.59 5.58 10.89
N GLY A 62 14.36 6.42 11.89
CA GLY A 62 13.36 7.47 11.81
C GLY A 62 13.62 8.44 10.65
N ILE A 63 12.55 9.03 10.14
CA ILE A 63 12.59 9.97 9.02
C ILE A 63 12.06 11.34 9.46
N THR A 64 12.66 12.43 8.98
CA THR A 64 12.13 13.77 9.23
C THR A 64 10.81 13.97 8.48
N ALA A 65 9.90 14.77 9.04
CA ALA A 65 8.63 15.07 8.38
C ALA A 65 8.83 15.69 6.98
N GLN A 66 9.85 16.53 6.83
CA GLN A 66 10.18 17.14 5.55
C GLN A 66 10.61 16.09 4.50
N SER A 67 11.54 15.20 4.86
CA SER A 67 11.98 14.13 3.95
C SER A 67 10.86 13.18 3.60
N LEU A 68 10.04 12.81 4.59
CA LEU A 68 8.88 11.94 4.35
C LEU A 68 7.89 12.58 3.37
N ARG A 69 7.55 13.85 3.57
CA ARG A 69 6.68 14.61 2.63
C ARG A 69 7.27 14.66 1.23
N ALA A 70 8.55 14.98 1.10
CA ALA A 70 9.21 15.08 -0.21
C ALA A 70 9.21 13.76 -0.98
N ILE A 71 9.55 12.64 -0.32
CA ILE A 71 9.57 11.32 -0.94
C ILE A 71 8.14 10.86 -1.25
N SER A 72 7.21 10.97 -0.29
CA SER A 72 5.81 10.55 -0.49
C SER A 72 5.14 11.30 -1.64
N ARG A 73 5.36 12.62 -1.75
CA ARG A 73 4.86 13.42 -2.86
C ARG A 73 5.39 12.95 -4.20
N ARG A 74 6.69 12.64 -4.28
CA ARG A 74 7.30 12.14 -5.52
C ARG A 74 6.72 10.81 -5.93
N VAL A 75 6.61 9.86 -5.00
CA VAL A 75 6.04 8.53 -5.25
C VAL A 75 4.55 8.65 -5.63
N TYR A 76 3.76 9.42 -4.89
CA TYR A 76 2.34 9.61 -5.16
C TYR A 76 2.09 10.17 -6.57
N ARG A 77 2.89 11.15 -7.01
CA ARG A 77 2.80 11.71 -8.37
C ARG A 77 3.05 10.66 -9.45
N TYR A 78 4.00 9.75 -9.25
CA TYR A 78 4.24 8.65 -10.17
C TYR A 78 3.07 7.67 -10.25
N LEU A 79 2.40 7.45 -9.13
CA LEU A 79 1.30 6.47 -9.06
C LEU A 79 -0.04 7.03 -9.55
N TYR A 80 -0.25 8.35 -9.45
CA TYR A 80 -1.57 8.95 -9.68
C TYR A 80 -1.56 10.12 -10.67
N ASP A 81 -0.42 10.48 -11.22
CA ASP A 81 -0.25 11.62 -12.15
C ASP A 81 -0.93 12.94 -11.68
N ALA A 82 -0.95 13.16 -10.37
CA ALA A 82 -1.61 14.31 -9.77
C ALA A 82 -0.76 15.58 -9.90
N PRO A 83 -1.38 16.77 -10.06
CA PRO A 83 -0.68 18.05 -9.99
C PRO A 83 0.14 18.19 -8.71
N SER A 84 1.23 18.95 -8.78
CA SER A 84 2.18 19.11 -7.65
C SER A 84 1.54 19.67 -6.39
N GLU A 85 0.61 20.63 -6.54
CA GLU A 85 -0.11 21.26 -5.42
C GLU A 85 -1.08 20.28 -4.76
N GLU A 86 -1.87 19.59 -5.57
CA GLU A 86 -2.80 18.57 -5.08
C GLU A 86 -2.06 17.45 -4.35
N SER A 87 -0.98 16.93 -4.92
CA SER A 87 -0.14 15.92 -4.29
C SER A 87 0.42 16.38 -2.94
N SER A 88 0.82 17.65 -2.86
CA SER A 88 1.35 18.24 -1.61
C SER A 88 0.27 18.34 -0.54
N MET A 89 -0.94 18.75 -0.94
CA MET A 89 -2.10 18.86 -0.03
C MET A 89 -2.54 17.49 0.48
N GLN A 90 -2.65 16.50 -0.40
CA GLN A 90 -3.07 15.14 -0.03
C GLN A 90 -2.07 14.48 0.92
N ILE A 91 -0.77 14.60 0.66
CA ILE A 91 0.27 14.07 1.55
C ILE A 91 0.26 14.79 2.91
N LYS A 92 0.04 16.10 2.94
CA LYS A 92 -0.08 16.86 4.20
C LYS A 92 -1.26 16.38 5.02
N LYS A 93 -2.46 16.29 4.44
CA LYS A 93 -3.68 15.79 5.10
C LYS A 93 -3.51 14.37 5.63
N SER A 94 -2.88 13.50 4.84
CA SER A 94 -2.63 12.11 5.25
C SER A 94 -1.65 12.02 6.43
N LEU A 95 -0.62 12.85 6.47
CA LEU A 95 0.28 12.92 7.62
C LEU A 95 -0.42 13.43 8.88
N GLU A 96 -1.27 14.44 8.75
CA GLU A 96 -2.08 14.96 9.86
C GLU A 96 -3.03 13.88 10.40
N LEU A 97 -3.72 13.16 9.51
CA LEU A 97 -4.60 12.05 9.88
C LEU A 97 -3.85 10.92 10.61
N LEU A 98 -2.73 10.46 10.06
CA LEU A 98 -1.93 9.40 10.67
C LEU A 98 -1.32 9.83 12.02
N SER A 99 -1.01 11.11 12.19
CA SER A 99 -0.52 11.66 13.45
C SER A 99 -1.62 11.73 14.51
N SER A 100 -2.85 12.12 14.13
CA SER A 100 -4.00 12.20 15.05
C SER A 100 -4.53 10.84 15.49
N SER A 101 -4.34 9.80 14.68
CA SER A 101 -4.77 8.42 14.99
C SER A 101 -3.73 7.59 15.75
N GLU A 102 -2.67 8.22 16.27
CA GLU A 102 -1.57 7.55 17.00
C GLU A 102 -0.86 6.44 16.19
N THR A 103 -1.03 6.44 14.86
CA THR A 103 -0.34 5.52 13.96
C THR A 103 1.10 5.97 13.65
N LEU A 104 1.51 7.11 14.21
CA LEU A 104 2.89 7.61 14.13
C LEU A 104 3.43 7.91 15.53
N SER A 105 4.73 7.68 15.72
CA SER A 105 5.44 8.13 16.91
C SER A 105 6.51 9.15 16.53
N VAL A 106 6.70 10.17 17.38
CA VAL A 106 7.74 11.18 17.19
C VAL A 106 8.81 10.96 18.25
N LYS A 107 10.05 10.79 17.81
CA LYS A 107 11.21 10.68 18.68
C LYS A 107 12.38 11.46 18.06
N ASP A 108 13.02 12.33 18.84
CA ASP A 108 14.15 13.15 18.41
C ASP A 108 13.88 13.93 17.10
N GLY A 109 12.68 14.51 16.97
CA GLY A 109 12.24 15.25 15.78
C GLY A 109 12.03 14.39 14.52
N ARG A 110 12.07 13.06 14.65
CA ARG A 110 11.85 12.12 13.58
C ARG A 110 10.58 11.33 13.78
N LEU A 111 9.93 10.97 12.68
CA LEU A 111 8.77 10.11 12.61
C LEU A 111 9.20 8.66 12.54
N TRP A 112 8.53 7.83 13.32
CA TRP A 112 8.74 6.39 13.41
C TRP A 112 7.40 5.66 13.32
N PRO A 113 7.37 4.43 12.82
CA PRO A 113 6.22 3.57 13.05
C PRO A 113 6.09 3.31 14.57
N PRO A 114 4.87 3.14 15.09
CA PRO A 114 4.69 2.77 16.49
C PRO A 114 5.30 1.40 16.78
N LYS A 115 5.44 1.05 18.06
CA LYS A 115 5.95 -0.28 18.46
C LYS A 115 5.01 -1.36 17.91
N ARG A 116 5.57 -2.54 17.53
CA ARG A 116 4.80 -3.66 16.93
C ARG A 116 3.60 -4.14 17.76
N LYS A 117 3.64 -3.95 19.09
CA LYS A 117 2.52 -4.30 20.00
C LYS A 117 1.39 -3.25 20.01
N ASN A 118 1.59 -2.08 19.43
CA ASN A 118 0.58 -1.02 19.38
C ASN A 118 -0.38 -1.30 18.23
N PRO A 119 -1.72 -1.18 18.43
CA PRO A 119 -2.72 -1.33 17.38
C PRO A 119 -2.44 -0.48 16.13
N GLY A 120 -1.96 0.77 16.31
CA GLY A 120 -1.59 1.66 15.21
C GLY A 120 -0.49 1.10 14.29
N TYR A 121 0.37 0.19 14.78
CA TYR A 121 1.32 -0.51 13.92
C TYR A 121 0.62 -1.47 12.93
N SER A 122 -0.40 -2.18 13.40
CA SER A 122 -1.19 -3.08 12.55
C SER A 122 -1.96 -2.30 11.48
N GLU A 123 -2.54 -1.16 11.83
CA GLU A 123 -3.20 -0.26 10.87
C GLU A 123 -2.22 0.27 9.82
N LEU A 124 -1.05 0.73 10.26
CA LEU A 124 0.01 1.20 9.37
C LEU A 124 0.48 0.09 8.42
N LYS A 125 0.59 -1.15 8.92
CA LYS A 125 0.97 -2.30 8.12
C LYS A 125 -0.10 -2.67 7.08
N ILE A 126 -1.38 -2.59 7.44
CA ILE A 126 -2.49 -2.81 6.49
C ILE A 126 -2.44 -1.76 5.38
N LEU A 127 -2.31 -0.47 5.73
CA LEU A 127 -2.17 0.60 4.75
C LEU A 127 -0.96 0.37 3.82
N SER A 128 0.18 -0.03 4.36
CA SER A 128 1.39 -0.26 3.54
C SER A 128 1.18 -1.37 2.50
N ARG A 129 0.41 -2.40 2.82
CA ARG A 129 0.10 -3.50 1.91
C ARG A 129 -0.77 -3.10 0.72
N LEU A 130 -1.53 -2.01 0.82
CA LEU A 130 -2.35 -1.52 -0.30
C LEU A 130 -1.49 -1.03 -1.47
N VAL A 131 -0.32 -0.48 -1.19
CA VAL A 131 0.56 0.11 -2.20
C VAL A 131 1.76 -0.78 -2.53
N GLU A 132 2.04 -1.76 -1.70
CA GLU A 132 3.21 -2.63 -1.83
C GLU A 132 3.30 -3.31 -3.21
N PRO A 133 2.25 -3.98 -3.73
CA PRO A 133 2.32 -4.62 -5.05
C PRO A 133 2.61 -3.62 -6.18
N ILE A 134 2.00 -2.43 -6.11
CA ILE A 134 2.18 -1.38 -7.11
C ILE A 134 3.61 -0.84 -7.10
N LEU A 135 4.17 -0.64 -5.89
CA LEU A 135 5.54 -0.15 -5.73
C LEU A 135 6.57 -1.22 -6.11
N GLU A 136 6.29 -2.49 -5.89
CA GLU A 136 7.12 -3.60 -6.35
C GLU A 136 7.17 -3.65 -7.87
N GLU A 137 6.03 -3.53 -8.54
CA GLU A 137 5.96 -3.45 -10.00
C GLU A 137 6.74 -2.25 -10.54
N LEU A 138 6.55 -1.08 -9.95
CA LEU A 138 7.28 0.14 -10.31
C LEU A 138 8.80 -0.06 -10.11
N PHE A 139 9.21 -0.65 -9.00
CA PHE A 139 10.62 -0.93 -8.73
C PHE A 139 11.23 -1.86 -9.78
N VAL A 140 10.52 -2.91 -10.17
CA VAL A 140 10.95 -3.84 -11.23
C VAL A 140 11.11 -3.10 -12.55
N ILE A 141 10.11 -2.31 -12.96
CA ILE A 141 10.16 -1.53 -14.19
C ILE A 141 11.36 -0.59 -14.20
N LEU A 142 11.56 0.16 -13.12
CA LEU A 142 12.69 1.11 -13.00
C LEU A 142 14.04 0.39 -12.97
N SER A 143 14.13 -0.76 -12.30
CA SER A 143 15.34 -1.56 -12.24
C SER A 143 15.72 -2.10 -13.63
N LEU A 144 14.75 -2.62 -14.37
CA LEU A 144 14.96 -3.10 -15.74
C LEU A 144 15.26 -1.95 -16.69
N ALA A 145 14.55 -0.84 -16.60
CA ALA A 145 14.78 0.35 -17.42
C ALA A 145 16.18 0.97 -17.23
N SER A 146 16.82 0.72 -16.09
CA SER A 146 18.20 1.17 -15.84
C SER A 146 19.25 0.32 -16.58
N THR A 147 18.87 -0.84 -17.15
CA THR A 147 19.79 -1.72 -17.88
C THR A 147 19.82 -1.40 -19.37
N ARG A 148 21.02 -1.33 -19.95
CA ARG A 148 21.19 -1.08 -21.39
C ARG A 148 20.46 -2.12 -22.23
N ARG A 149 20.59 -3.39 -21.87
CA ARG A 149 19.96 -4.51 -22.57
C ARG A 149 18.45 -4.35 -22.67
N PHE A 150 17.77 -3.94 -21.59
CA PHE A 150 16.33 -3.74 -21.57
C PHE A 150 15.92 -2.57 -22.49
N ASN A 151 16.70 -1.49 -22.53
CA ASN A 151 16.39 -0.33 -23.35
C ASN A 151 16.48 -0.64 -24.86
N GLU A 152 17.31 -1.60 -25.25
CA GLU A 152 17.47 -2.05 -26.64
C GLU A 152 16.34 -3.00 -27.10
N LEU A 153 15.52 -3.54 -26.19
CA LEU A 153 14.40 -4.42 -26.52
C LEU A 153 13.24 -3.64 -27.16
N ASN A 154 12.47 -4.30 -28.02
CA ASN A 154 11.19 -3.80 -28.48
C ASN A 154 10.13 -3.85 -27.36
N LEU A 155 8.95 -3.22 -27.57
CA LEU A 155 7.92 -3.11 -26.57
C LEU A 155 7.40 -4.47 -26.07
N ARG A 156 7.25 -5.43 -26.97
CA ARG A 156 6.78 -6.79 -26.64
C ARG A 156 7.74 -7.50 -25.71
N ASP A 157 9.03 -7.51 -26.06
CA ASP A 157 10.07 -8.18 -25.27
C ASP A 157 10.28 -7.50 -23.92
N LYS A 158 10.11 -6.16 -23.84
CA LYS A 158 10.08 -5.42 -22.59
C LYS A 158 8.95 -5.89 -21.68
N THR A 159 7.76 -6.02 -22.22
CA THR A 159 6.58 -6.48 -21.47
C THR A 159 6.79 -7.91 -20.96
N GLU A 160 7.29 -8.82 -21.79
CA GLU A 160 7.58 -10.20 -21.39
C GLU A 160 8.65 -10.27 -20.30
N SER A 161 9.70 -9.46 -20.40
CA SER A 161 10.76 -9.38 -19.38
C SER A 161 10.22 -8.90 -18.02
N ILE A 162 9.38 -7.88 -18.02
CA ILE A 162 8.73 -7.38 -16.79
C ILE A 162 7.84 -8.46 -16.16
N LEU A 163 6.98 -9.08 -16.95
CA LEU A 163 6.07 -10.13 -16.48
C LEU A 163 6.80 -11.36 -15.93
N SER A 164 7.89 -11.77 -16.61
CA SER A 164 8.72 -12.87 -16.15
C SER A 164 9.34 -12.58 -14.78
N TYR A 165 9.94 -11.41 -14.62
CA TYR A 165 10.58 -11.00 -13.37
C TYR A 165 9.59 -10.87 -12.20
N LEU A 166 8.40 -10.32 -12.48
CA LEU A 166 7.33 -10.24 -11.48
C LEU A 166 6.84 -11.62 -11.04
N ARG A 167 6.74 -12.58 -11.97
CA ARG A 167 6.38 -13.96 -11.63
C ARG A 167 7.41 -14.63 -10.73
N GLU A 168 8.69 -14.40 -10.98
CA GLU A 168 9.78 -14.93 -10.15
C GLU A 168 9.78 -14.32 -8.75
N LEU A 169 9.60 -13.00 -8.62
CA LEU A 169 9.48 -12.33 -7.33
C LEU A 169 8.30 -12.87 -6.51
N ARG A 170 7.14 -13.04 -7.14
CA ARG A 170 5.95 -13.58 -6.47
C ARG A 170 6.15 -15.03 -6.01
N LYS A 171 6.85 -15.85 -6.78
CA LYS A 171 7.23 -17.21 -6.36
C LYS A 171 8.15 -17.17 -5.14
N ALA A 172 9.17 -16.32 -5.16
CA ALA A 172 10.10 -16.17 -4.04
C ALA A 172 9.43 -15.65 -2.75
N SER A 173 8.47 -14.72 -2.87
CA SER A 173 7.75 -14.18 -1.72
C SER A 173 6.72 -15.15 -1.10
N ASN A 174 6.24 -16.14 -1.85
CA ASN A 174 5.35 -17.18 -1.33
C ASN A 174 6.08 -18.35 -0.66
N LEU A 175 7.42 -18.34 -0.68
CA LEU A 175 8.27 -19.37 -0.04
C LEU A 175 8.80 -18.91 1.34
N THR A 176 8.45 -17.71 1.79
CA THR A 176 8.79 -17.13 3.10
C THR A 176 7.55 -16.92 3.96
#